data_6868f1c7c9814e44c2d392f82aebebe4
#
_entry.id   6868f1c7c9814e44c2d392f82aebebe4
#
_cell.length_a   1.000
_cell.length_b   1.000
_cell.length_c   1.000
_cell.angle_alpha   90.00
_cell.angle_beta   90.00
_cell.angle_gamma   90.00
#
_symmetry.space_group_name_H-M   'P 1'
#
loop_
_entity.id
_entity.type
_entity.pdbx_description
1 polymer ?
#
loop_
_entity_poly.entity_id
_entity_poly.type
_entity_poly.pdbx_seq_one_letter_code
_entity_poly.pdbx_strand_id
1 'polypeptide(L)'
;GLGDVYKRQKLDRFCQFAVVVSDQAFIDSGLVKEKINGDRAGVIWGSGIGGMKTFYSESVNFGTGNGTPRFNPFFIPKLISDIPAGHISIKYGFRGPNFTTVSACASSSHALIDAFYNIKWNKADLFIAGGSEACVLEPGIGGFNAMMALSTRNDDPKTASSPFDKDRDGFVLGEGGGALVLELSLIHI
;
A
#
# COMPACT_ATOMS: atom_id res chain seq x y z
N GLY A 1 4.00 15.37 4.63
CA GLY A 1 4.84 14.21 4.84
C GLY A 1 4.72 13.64 6.24
N LEU A 2 5.32 12.49 6.47
CA LEU A 2 5.42 11.82 7.78
C LEU A 2 6.40 12.55 8.73
N GLY A 3 6.30 13.88 8.84
CA GLY A 3 7.23 14.70 9.65
C GLY A 3 7.16 14.46 11.15
N ASP A 4 6.10 13.80 11.63
CA ASP A 4 5.96 13.44 13.04
C ASP A 4 6.46 12.01 13.25
N VAL A 5 7.64 11.88 13.86
CA VAL A 5 8.27 10.59 14.19
C VAL A 5 7.34 9.70 15.01
N TYR A 6 6.56 10.27 15.92
CA TYR A 6 5.60 9.55 16.75
C TYR A 6 4.47 8.92 15.93
N LYS A 7 3.95 9.62 14.92
CA LYS A 7 2.95 9.07 14.00
C LYS A 7 3.55 7.98 13.13
N ARG A 8 4.77 8.19 12.62
CA ARG A 8 5.48 7.21 11.79
C ARG A 8 5.71 5.88 12.52
N GLN A 9 6.02 5.90 13.80
CA GLN A 9 6.23 4.70 14.62
C GLN A 9 4.97 3.83 14.78
N LYS A 10 3.78 4.41 14.60
CA LYS A 10 2.49 3.70 14.66
C LYS A 10 2.10 3.03 13.36
N LEU A 11 2.87 3.18 12.28
CA LEU A 11 2.59 2.65 10.95
C LEU A 11 3.64 1.63 10.56
N ASP A 12 3.21 0.52 9.95
CA ASP A 12 4.11 -0.34 9.20
C ASP A 12 4.62 0.37 7.94
N ARG A 13 5.71 -0.13 7.37
CA ARG A 13 6.39 0.52 6.24
C ARG A 13 5.51 0.64 4.99
N PHE A 14 4.71 -0.40 4.68
CA PHE A 14 3.79 -0.32 3.53
C PHE A 14 2.76 0.80 3.68
N CYS A 15 2.27 1.03 4.90
CA CYS A 15 1.36 2.12 5.19
C CYS A 15 2.05 3.50 5.14
N GLN A 16 3.34 3.56 5.52
CA GLN A 16 4.14 4.79 5.37
C GLN A 16 4.27 5.20 3.90
N PHE A 17 4.57 4.23 3.01
CA PHE A 17 4.58 4.47 1.56
C PHE A 17 3.23 4.99 1.08
N ALA A 18 2.14 4.34 1.48
CA ALA A 18 0.79 4.74 1.09
C ALA A 18 0.48 6.19 1.42
N VAL A 19 0.77 6.64 2.65
CA VAL A 19 0.53 8.01 3.09
C VAL A 19 1.37 9.01 2.29
N VAL A 20 2.64 8.69 2.02
CA VAL A 20 3.53 9.59 1.26
C VAL A 20 3.08 9.74 -0.18
N VAL A 21 2.82 8.62 -0.88
CA VAL A 21 2.43 8.70 -2.31
C VAL A 21 1.03 9.28 -2.49
N SER A 22 0.12 9.09 -1.53
CA SER A 22 -1.19 9.75 -1.54
C SER A 22 -1.07 11.26 -1.39
N ASP A 23 -0.12 11.73 -0.56
CA ASP A 23 0.16 13.17 -0.46
C ASP A 23 0.70 13.73 -1.76
N GLN A 24 1.64 13.03 -2.37
CA GLN A 24 2.20 13.44 -3.66
C GLN A 24 1.11 13.51 -4.74
N ALA A 25 0.29 12.48 -4.87
CA ALA A 25 -0.80 12.43 -5.83
C ALA A 25 -1.84 13.53 -5.58
N PHE A 26 -2.19 13.80 -4.31
CA PHE A 26 -3.13 14.85 -3.95
C PHE A 26 -2.58 16.25 -4.26
N ILE A 27 -1.31 16.50 -4.00
CA ILE A 27 -0.66 17.78 -4.34
C ILE A 27 -0.59 17.95 -5.86
N ASP A 28 -0.20 16.90 -6.58
CA ASP A 28 -0.08 16.91 -8.05
C ASP A 28 -1.44 17.15 -8.74
N SER A 29 -2.54 16.67 -8.14
CA SER A 29 -3.90 16.90 -8.68
C SER A 29 -4.35 18.36 -8.67
N GLY A 30 -3.70 19.23 -7.92
CA GLY A 30 -4.10 20.62 -7.74
C GLY A 30 -5.42 20.84 -6.99
N LEU A 31 -5.99 19.78 -6.43
CA LEU A 31 -7.25 19.85 -5.67
C LEU A 31 -7.06 20.59 -4.34
N VAL A 32 -8.10 21.30 -3.95
CA VAL A 32 -8.17 22.01 -2.65
C VAL A 32 -9.11 21.23 -1.72
N LYS A 33 -8.56 20.70 -0.63
CA LYS A 33 -9.27 19.82 0.29
C LYS A 33 -10.61 20.40 0.78
N GLU A 34 -10.64 21.70 1.08
CA GLU A 34 -11.80 22.39 1.62
C GLU A 34 -12.95 22.53 0.61
N LYS A 35 -12.67 22.31 -0.67
CA LYS A 35 -13.66 22.34 -1.75
C LYS A 35 -14.23 20.97 -2.09
N ILE A 36 -13.67 19.90 -1.51
CA ILE A 36 -14.09 18.52 -1.79
C ILE A 36 -15.27 18.15 -0.89
N ASN A 37 -16.34 17.63 -1.49
CA ASN A 37 -17.39 16.97 -0.71
C ASN A 37 -16.88 15.62 -0.20
N GLY A 38 -16.49 15.57 1.06
CA GLY A 38 -15.95 14.36 1.67
C GLY A 38 -16.88 13.16 1.66
N ASP A 39 -18.21 13.35 1.62
CA ASP A 39 -19.18 12.26 1.55
C ASP A 39 -19.23 11.61 0.17
N ARG A 40 -18.70 12.30 -0.85
CA ARG A 40 -18.58 11.80 -2.21
C ARG A 40 -17.12 11.57 -2.64
N ALA A 41 -16.20 11.55 -1.68
CA ALA A 41 -14.80 11.24 -1.89
C ALA A 41 -14.40 9.99 -1.11
N GLY A 42 -13.71 9.07 -1.76
CA GLY A 42 -13.34 7.78 -1.18
C GLY A 42 -11.86 7.44 -1.33
N VAL A 43 -11.50 6.29 -0.76
CA VAL A 43 -10.15 5.71 -0.87
C VAL A 43 -10.27 4.23 -1.16
N ILE A 44 -9.62 3.77 -2.21
CA ILE A 44 -9.48 2.33 -2.49
C ILE A 44 -7.99 2.02 -2.62
N TRP A 45 -7.50 1.10 -1.79
CA TRP A 45 -6.07 0.82 -1.69
C TRP A 45 -5.78 -0.65 -1.94
N GLY A 46 -4.72 -0.95 -2.67
CA GLY A 46 -4.25 -2.30 -2.93
C GLY A 46 -3.04 -2.65 -2.06
N SER A 47 -3.08 -3.81 -1.41
CA SER A 47 -1.93 -4.40 -0.73
C SER A 47 -2.09 -5.91 -0.72
N GLY A 48 -1.06 -6.63 -1.14
CA GLY A 48 -1.11 -8.10 -1.24
C GLY A 48 -0.91 -8.79 0.10
N ILE A 49 -0.05 -8.26 0.95
CA ILE A 49 0.39 -8.90 2.19
C ILE A 49 0.14 -8.03 3.43
N GLY A 50 0.26 -6.71 3.29
CA GLY A 50 0.11 -5.79 4.41
C GLY A 50 1.36 -5.71 5.29
N GLY A 51 1.18 -5.61 6.60
CA GLY A 51 2.23 -5.34 7.57
C GLY A 51 3.14 -6.52 7.90
N MET A 52 3.74 -7.16 6.91
CA MET A 52 4.60 -8.34 7.08
C MET A 52 5.76 -8.09 8.04
N LYS A 53 6.38 -6.90 7.99
CA LYS A 53 7.47 -6.55 8.90
C LYS A 53 7.02 -6.54 10.35
N THR A 54 5.87 -5.95 10.61
CA THR A 54 5.28 -5.93 11.96
C THR A 54 4.97 -7.33 12.44
N PHE A 55 4.32 -8.16 11.60
CA PHE A 55 4.00 -9.54 11.92
C PHE A 55 5.25 -10.35 12.27
N TYR A 56 6.25 -10.29 11.39
CA TYR A 56 7.51 -11.01 11.59
C TYR A 56 8.22 -10.60 12.89
N SER A 57 8.39 -9.30 13.12
CA SER A 57 9.08 -8.80 14.30
C SER A 57 8.38 -9.19 15.60
N GLU A 58 7.06 -9.05 15.67
CA GLU A 58 6.28 -9.42 16.85
C GLU A 58 6.28 -10.95 17.08
N SER A 59 6.22 -11.75 16.00
CA SER A 59 6.28 -13.21 16.08
C SER A 59 7.66 -13.71 16.57
N VAL A 60 8.74 -13.13 16.08
CA VAL A 60 10.10 -13.44 16.52
C VAL A 60 10.28 -13.05 17.99
N ASN A 61 9.85 -11.85 18.39
CA ASN A 61 9.93 -11.40 19.78
C ASN A 61 9.16 -12.32 20.74
N PHE A 62 7.98 -12.78 20.33
CA PHE A 62 7.21 -13.76 21.11
C PHE A 62 7.92 -15.11 21.18
N GLY A 63 8.40 -15.62 20.03
CA GLY A 63 9.03 -16.96 19.97
C GLY A 63 10.38 -17.05 20.68
N THR A 64 11.14 -15.94 20.74
CA THR A 64 12.44 -15.86 21.44
C THR A 64 12.32 -15.37 22.89
N GLY A 65 11.13 -14.94 23.30
CA GLY A 65 10.84 -14.45 24.65
C GLY A 65 10.56 -15.57 25.65
N ASN A 66 10.01 -15.19 26.79
CA ASN A 66 9.67 -16.11 27.89
C ASN A 66 8.28 -16.78 27.74
N GLY A 67 7.69 -16.76 26.54
CA GLY A 67 6.35 -17.31 26.25
C GLY A 67 5.17 -16.45 26.72
N THR A 68 5.44 -15.28 27.30
CA THR A 68 4.37 -14.35 27.67
C THR A 68 3.87 -13.61 26.43
N PRO A 69 2.57 -13.70 26.06
CA PRO A 69 2.05 -13.08 24.86
C PRO A 69 1.86 -11.55 25.02
N ARG A 70 2.96 -10.83 25.08
CA ARG A 70 2.99 -9.36 25.14
C ARG A 70 3.30 -8.82 23.77
N PHE A 71 2.26 -8.38 23.05
CA PHE A 71 2.38 -7.75 21.75
C PHE A 71 2.25 -6.23 21.87
N ASN A 72 2.79 -5.53 20.86
CA ASN A 72 2.59 -4.08 20.73
C ASN A 72 1.07 -3.78 20.59
N PRO A 73 0.50 -2.80 21.32
CA PRO A 73 -0.92 -2.42 21.19
C PRO A 73 -1.33 -2.05 19.76
N PHE A 74 -0.39 -1.63 18.92
CA PHE A 74 -0.60 -1.34 17.50
C PHE A 74 -0.31 -2.54 16.59
N PHE A 75 -0.10 -3.75 17.12
CA PHE A 75 0.23 -4.92 16.33
C PHE A 75 -0.80 -5.15 15.22
N ILE A 76 -2.07 -5.32 15.57
CA ILE A 76 -3.14 -5.55 14.60
C ILE A 76 -3.36 -4.33 13.68
N PRO A 77 -3.49 -3.09 14.21
CA PRO A 77 -3.61 -1.90 13.34
C PRO A 77 -2.44 -1.67 12.38
N LYS A 78 -1.25 -2.21 12.65
CA LYS A 78 -0.11 -2.12 11.74
C LYS A 78 -0.06 -3.26 10.74
N LEU A 79 -0.73 -4.38 11.04
CA LEU A 79 -0.68 -5.59 10.26
C LEU A 79 -1.68 -5.60 9.10
N ILE A 80 -2.92 -5.21 9.36
CA ILE A 80 -4.02 -5.39 8.40
C ILE A 80 -3.89 -4.49 7.17
N SER A 81 -4.23 -5.06 6.00
CA SER A 81 -3.97 -4.43 4.71
C SER A 81 -4.85 -3.19 4.42
N ASP A 82 -5.96 -3.00 5.13
CA ASP A 82 -6.90 -1.89 4.93
C ASP A 82 -6.49 -0.59 5.66
N ILE A 83 -5.54 -0.67 6.55
CA ILE A 83 -5.07 0.48 7.35
C ILE A 83 -4.64 1.68 6.50
N PRO A 84 -3.93 1.53 5.37
CA PRO A 84 -3.61 2.66 4.50
C PRO A 84 -4.84 3.43 4.05
N ALA A 85 -5.88 2.75 3.60
CA ALA A 85 -7.13 3.39 3.16
C ALA A 85 -7.77 4.19 4.29
N GLY A 86 -7.79 3.64 5.51
CA GLY A 86 -8.27 4.33 6.71
C GLY A 86 -7.47 5.59 7.05
N HIS A 87 -6.13 5.51 7.05
CA HIS A 87 -5.27 6.67 7.34
C HIS A 87 -5.41 7.79 6.31
N ILE A 88 -5.47 7.45 5.03
CA ILE A 88 -5.67 8.41 3.95
C ILE A 88 -7.04 9.08 4.09
N SER A 89 -8.09 8.30 4.31
CA SER A 89 -9.46 8.78 4.53
C SER A 89 -9.54 9.78 5.69
N ILE A 90 -8.99 9.43 6.85
CA ILE A 90 -8.95 10.31 8.03
C ILE A 90 -8.19 11.60 7.72
N LYS A 91 -7.05 11.50 7.04
CA LYS A 91 -6.21 12.65 6.71
C LYS A 91 -6.92 13.68 5.84
N TYR A 92 -7.63 13.20 4.82
CA TYR A 92 -8.32 14.08 3.86
C TYR A 92 -9.77 14.38 4.24
N GLY A 93 -10.32 13.68 5.23
CA GLY A 93 -11.72 13.82 5.64
C GLY A 93 -12.69 13.19 4.65
N PHE A 94 -12.24 12.17 3.90
CA PHE A 94 -13.07 11.44 2.96
C PHE A 94 -13.96 10.43 3.70
N ARG A 95 -15.23 10.41 3.39
CA ARG A 95 -16.27 9.60 4.05
C ARG A 95 -17.09 8.76 3.08
N GLY A 96 -16.74 8.80 1.79
CA GLY A 96 -17.28 7.91 0.75
C GLY A 96 -16.72 6.48 0.88
N PRO A 97 -16.84 5.65 -0.16
CA PRO A 97 -16.40 4.26 -0.11
C PRO A 97 -14.91 4.15 0.28
N ASN A 98 -14.62 3.29 1.26
CA ASN A 98 -13.29 3.09 1.79
C ASN A 98 -13.06 1.59 2.01
N PHE A 99 -12.15 0.99 1.24
CA PHE A 99 -11.82 -0.43 1.38
C PHE A 99 -10.49 -0.76 0.69
N THR A 100 -10.02 -2.00 0.91
CA THR A 100 -8.79 -2.49 0.31
C THR A 100 -9.06 -3.69 -0.57
N THR A 101 -8.39 -3.72 -1.72
CA THR A 101 -8.36 -4.88 -2.62
C THR A 101 -7.14 -5.74 -2.33
N VAL A 102 -7.35 -7.05 -2.22
CA VAL A 102 -6.30 -8.03 -1.99
C VAL A 102 -6.38 -9.10 -3.08
N SER A 103 -5.49 -9.00 -4.05
CA SER A 103 -5.40 -9.91 -5.20
C SER A 103 -3.94 -10.06 -5.65
N ALA A 104 -3.06 -10.30 -4.67
CA ALA A 104 -1.61 -10.45 -4.89
C ALA A 104 -1.04 -9.28 -5.71
N CYS A 105 -0.27 -9.56 -6.76
CA CYS A 105 0.37 -8.53 -7.61
C CYS A 105 -0.63 -7.62 -8.34
N ALA A 106 -1.89 -8.04 -8.49
CA ALA A 106 -2.93 -7.26 -9.15
C ALA A 106 -3.70 -6.33 -8.20
N SER A 107 -3.40 -6.30 -6.90
CA SER A 107 -4.16 -5.54 -5.90
C SER A 107 -4.31 -4.07 -6.26
N SER A 108 -3.21 -3.40 -6.63
CA SER A 108 -3.26 -1.97 -7.01
C SER A 108 -4.08 -1.72 -8.27
N SER A 109 -3.98 -2.62 -9.27
CA SER A 109 -4.77 -2.52 -10.50
C SER A 109 -6.26 -2.67 -10.22
N HIS A 110 -6.63 -3.60 -9.35
CA HIS A 110 -8.02 -3.76 -8.91
C HIS A 110 -8.52 -2.55 -8.14
N ALA A 111 -7.70 -1.95 -7.28
CA ALA A 111 -8.06 -0.70 -6.60
C ALA A 111 -8.42 0.43 -7.59
N LEU A 112 -7.64 0.58 -8.67
CA LEU A 112 -7.92 1.56 -9.71
C LEU A 112 -9.19 1.24 -10.51
N ILE A 113 -9.40 -0.04 -10.83
CA ILE A 113 -10.61 -0.51 -11.54
C ILE A 113 -11.85 -0.23 -10.71
N ASP A 114 -11.82 -0.57 -9.42
CA ASP A 114 -12.94 -0.35 -8.51
C ASP A 114 -13.23 1.14 -8.31
N ALA A 115 -12.20 1.98 -8.19
CA ALA A 115 -12.36 3.42 -8.11
C ALA A 115 -13.04 3.97 -9.38
N PHE A 116 -12.58 3.55 -10.55
CA PHE A 116 -13.17 3.92 -11.84
C PHE A 116 -14.66 3.54 -11.91
N TYR A 117 -15.03 2.31 -11.55
CA TYR A 117 -16.43 1.88 -11.60
C TYR A 117 -17.29 2.56 -10.55
N ASN A 118 -16.77 2.86 -9.36
CA ASN A 118 -17.53 3.62 -8.36
C ASN A 118 -17.86 5.04 -8.84
N ILE A 119 -16.93 5.71 -9.55
CA ILE A 119 -17.19 7.01 -10.19
C ILE A 119 -18.23 6.82 -11.31
N LYS A 120 -18.01 5.87 -12.21
CA LYS A 120 -18.88 5.60 -13.35
C LYS A 120 -20.35 5.30 -12.92
N TRP A 121 -20.53 4.63 -11.79
CA TRP A 121 -21.83 4.29 -11.23
C TRP A 121 -22.37 5.36 -10.28
N ASN A 122 -21.78 6.55 -10.27
CA ASN A 122 -22.22 7.68 -9.44
C ASN A 122 -22.27 7.40 -7.93
N LYS A 123 -21.40 6.52 -7.42
CA LYS A 123 -21.28 6.23 -5.99
C LYS A 123 -20.39 7.24 -5.27
N ALA A 124 -19.43 7.85 -5.98
CA ALA A 124 -18.58 8.92 -5.51
C ALA A 124 -18.10 9.75 -6.70
N ASP A 125 -17.55 10.94 -6.44
CA ASP A 125 -17.06 11.85 -7.45
C ASP A 125 -15.53 11.85 -7.54
N LEU A 126 -14.86 11.38 -6.48
CA LEU A 126 -13.41 11.41 -6.35
C LEU A 126 -12.91 10.20 -5.55
N PHE A 127 -11.77 9.65 -5.98
CA PHE A 127 -11.00 8.68 -5.23
C PHE A 127 -9.51 9.00 -5.21
N ILE A 128 -8.87 8.78 -4.05
CA ILE A 128 -7.45 8.44 -4.01
C ILE A 128 -7.37 6.92 -4.10
N ALA A 129 -6.78 6.41 -5.17
CA ALA A 129 -6.64 4.98 -5.42
C ALA A 129 -5.20 4.62 -5.76
N GLY A 130 -4.75 3.47 -5.29
CA GLY A 130 -3.37 3.05 -5.50
C GLY A 130 -3.04 1.77 -4.77
N GLY A 131 -1.76 1.58 -4.47
CA GLY A 131 -1.32 0.46 -3.66
C GLY A 131 0.09 0.63 -3.17
N SER A 132 0.43 -0.19 -2.17
CA SER A 132 1.76 -0.20 -1.58
C SER A 132 2.08 -1.56 -0.96
N GLU A 133 3.37 -1.92 -0.99
CA GLU A 133 3.88 -3.15 -0.37
C GLU A 133 5.27 -2.92 0.20
N ALA A 134 5.63 -3.63 1.28
CA ALA A 134 6.93 -3.54 1.92
C ALA A 134 7.36 -4.91 2.47
N CYS A 135 7.75 -5.80 1.56
CA CYS A 135 8.07 -7.20 1.86
C CYS A 135 9.54 -7.56 1.65
N VAL A 136 10.44 -6.57 1.50
CA VAL A 136 11.89 -6.80 1.39
C VAL A 136 12.46 -7.04 2.78
N LEU A 137 12.23 -8.26 3.26
CA LEU A 137 12.71 -8.77 4.56
C LEU A 137 12.85 -10.29 4.46
N GLU A 138 13.47 -10.90 5.48
CA GLU A 138 13.85 -12.32 5.46
C GLU A 138 12.70 -13.27 5.06
N PRO A 139 11.50 -13.23 5.66
CA PRO A 139 10.43 -14.14 5.24
C PRO A 139 9.89 -13.83 3.84
N GLY A 140 9.90 -12.57 3.39
CA GLY A 140 9.51 -12.21 2.03
C GLY A 140 10.48 -12.76 0.98
N ILE A 141 11.77 -12.49 1.18
CA ILE A 141 12.84 -13.00 0.30
C ILE A 141 12.88 -14.52 0.37
N GLY A 142 12.89 -15.10 1.56
CA GLY A 142 12.95 -16.55 1.78
C GLY A 142 11.76 -17.29 1.16
N GLY A 143 10.55 -16.75 1.26
CA GLY A 143 9.35 -17.32 0.68
C GLY A 143 9.40 -17.37 -0.85
N PHE A 144 9.74 -16.28 -1.50
CA PHE A 144 9.88 -16.23 -2.96
C PHE A 144 11.09 -17.03 -3.45
N ASN A 145 12.18 -17.06 -2.68
CA ASN A 145 13.34 -17.90 -3.01
C ASN A 145 13.01 -19.40 -2.95
N ALA A 146 12.23 -19.83 -1.95
CA ALA A 146 11.77 -21.22 -1.84
C ALA A 146 10.91 -21.67 -3.04
N MET A 147 10.23 -20.73 -3.70
CA MET A 147 9.49 -20.94 -4.94
C MET A 147 10.37 -20.89 -6.19
N MET A 148 11.68 -20.64 -6.05
CA MET A 148 12.62 -20.38 -7.16
C MET A 148 12.14 -19.25 -8.09
N ALA A 149 11.51 -18.22 -7.52
CA ALA A 149 10.91 -17.13 -8.27
C ALA A 149 11.83 -15.90 -8.38
N LEU A 150 12.88 -15.81 -7.55
CA LEU A 150 13.83 -14.70 -7.57
C LEU A 150 14.99 -14.95 -8.52
N SER A 151 15.46 -13.88 -9.17
CA SER A 151 16.69 -13.91 -9.95
C SER A 151 17.89 -14.24 -9.04
N THR A 152 18.80 -15.04 -9.56
CA THR A 152 20.06 -15.41 -8.90
C THR A 152 21.27 -14.65 -9.44
N ARG A 153 21.07 -13.62 -10.29
CA ARG A 153 22.13 -12.80 -10.89
C ARG A 153 22.75 -11.82 -9.90
N ASN A 154 23.42 -12.37 -8.89
CA ASN A 154 24.10 -11.56 -7.87
C ASN A 154 25.42 -10.94 -8.38
N ASP A 155 25.99 -11.47 -9.45
CA ASP A 155 27.22 -10.96 -10.08
C ASP A 155 26.98 -9.66 -10.83
N ASP A 156 25.76 -9.45 -11.36
CA ASP A 156 25.36 -8.20 -12.01
C ASP A 156 23.94 -7.79 -11.57
N PRO A 157 23.81 -7.25 -10.36
CA PRO A 157 22.49 -6.91 -9.80
C PRO A 157 21.76 -5.80 -10.58
N LYS A 158 22.47 -5.00 -11.38
CA LYS A 158 21.86 -3.93 -12.19
C LYS A 158 21.04 -4.47 -13.34
N THR A 159 21.35 -5.66 -13.85
CA THR A 159 20.65 -6.33 -14.96
C THR A 159 19.80 -7.52 -14.49
N ALA A 160 19.78 -7.80 -13.18
CA ALA A 160 19.02 -8.92 -12.62
C ALA A 160 17.51 -8.81 -12.89
N SER A 161 16.95 -7.61 -12.80
CA SER A 161 15.56 -7.35 -13.19
C SER A 161 15.48 -7.11 -14.69
N SER A 162 15.05 -8.13 -15.44
CA SER A 162 15.02 -8.13 -16.90
C SER A 162 13.61 -8.48 -17.43
N PRO A 163 12.60 -7.61 -17.18
CA PRO A 163 11.22 -7.88 -17.62
C PRO A 163 11.15 -8.09 -19.13
N PHE A 164 10.41 -9.12 -19.54
CA PHE A 164 10.22 -9.53 -20.94
C PHE A 164 11.45 -10.08 -21.66
N ASP A 165 12.63 -10.10 -21.04
CA ASP A 165 13.80 -10.75 -21.60
C ASP A 165 13.60 -12.27 -21.67
N LYS A 166 14.05 -12.89 -22.77
CA LYS A 166 13.94 -14.36 -22.93
C LYS A 166 14.85 -15.12 -21.95
N ASP A 167 15.95 -14.51 -21.56
CA ASP A 167 16.97 -15.12 -20.69
C ASP A 167 16.80 -14.71 -19.21
N ARG A 168 15.66 -14.12 -18.85
CA ARG A 168 15.34 -13.79 -17.44
C ARG A 168 15.26 -15.08 -16.62
N ASP A 169 15.75 -15.02 -15.39
CA ASP A 169 15.82 -16.15 -14.45
C ASP A 169 14.94 -15.97 -13.20
N GLY A 170 14.20 -14.89 -13.11
CA GLY A 170 13.35 -14.56 -11.98
C GLY A 170 13.14 -13.06 -11.84
N PHE A 171 12.46 -12.64 -10.80
CA PHE A 171 12.28 -11.21 -10.49
C PHE A 171 13.17 -10.75 -9.34
N VAL A 172 13.35 -9.45 -9.21
CA VAL A 172 13.97 -8.82 -8.04
C VAL A 172 12.87 -8.26 -7.15
N LEU A 173 12.81 -8.70 -5.89
CA LEU A 173 11.81 -8.23 -4.95
C LEU A 173 12.04 -6.74 -4.65
N GLY A 174 10.99 -5.94 -4.86
CA GLY A 174 10.97 -4.52 -4.54
C GLY A 174 9.96 -4.19 -3.46
N GLU A 175 10.01 -2.96 -2.99
CA GLU A 175 9.00 -2.37 -2.12
C GLU A 175 8.75 -0.92 -2.51
N GLY A 176 7.54 -0.43 -2.26
CA GLY A 176 7.16 0.93 -2.60
C GLY A 176 5.65 1.13 -2.63
N GLY A 177 5.24 2.23 -3.26
CA GLY A 177 3.83 2.54 -3.45
C GLY A 177 3.62 3.53 -4.59
N GLY A 178 2.39 3.61 -5.06
CA GLY A 178 1.93 4.58 -6.04
C GLY A 178 0.45 4.90 -5.84
N ALA A 179 0.07 6.13 -6.14
CA ALA A 179 -1.31 6.58 -6.02
C ALA A 179 -1.72 7.46 -7.19
N LEU A 180 -2.98 7.40 -7.54
CA LEU A 180 -3.64 8.30 -8.48
C LEU A 180 -4.83 8.96 -7.78
N VAL A 181 -5.11 10.19 -8.17
CA VAL A 181 -6.40 10.84 -7.91
C VAL A 181 -7.26 10.66 -9.15
N LEU A 182 -8.40 9.99 -8.98
CA LEU A 182 -9.41 9.84 -10.03
C LEU A 182 -10.61 10.68 -9.66
N GLU A 183 -11.12 11.45 -10.61
CA GLU A 183 -12.32 12.27 -10.41
C GLU A 183 -13.25 12.25 -11.63
N LEU A 184 -14.48 12.62 -11.41
CA LEU A 184 -15.47 12.74 -12.47
C LEU A 184 -15.13 13.95 -13.35
N SER A 185 -14.87 13.73 -14.64
CA SER A 185 -14.43 14.78 -15.58
C SER A 185 -15.42 15.93 -15.74
N LEU A 186 -16.69 15.73 -15.37
CA LEU A 186 -17.72 16.80 -15.40
C LEU A 186 -17.45 17.91 -14.38
N ILE A 187 -16.57 17.72 -13.42
CA ILE A 187 -16.20 18.74 -12.43
C ILE A 187 -15.39 19.87 -13.10
N HIS A 188 -14.75 19.58 -14.23
CA HIS A 188 -13.95 20.53 -15.00
C HIS A 188 -14.73 21.21 -16.16
N ILE A 189 -15.98 20.86 -16.35
CA ILE A 189 -16.87 21.46 -17.34
C ILE A 189 -17.75 22.52 -16.69
#